data_ad9b40558d6387a54f9081e9257561e7
#
_entry.id   ad9b40558d6387a54f9081e9257561e7
#
_cell.length_a   1.000
_cell.length_b   1.000
_cell.length_c   1.000
_cell.angle_alpha   90.00
_cell.angle_beta   90.00
_cell.angle_gamma   90.00
#
_symmetry.space_group_name_H-M   'P 1'
#
loop_
_entity.id
_entity.type
_entity.pdbx_description
1 polymer ?
#
loop_
_entity_poly.entity_id
_entity_poly.type
_entity_poly.pdbx_seq_one_letter_code
_entity_poly.pdbx_strand_id
1 'polypeptide(L)'
;MKRLLTLALAAMIIAGCVNKGQGDKAQSDKEVMKNQAIQNIMTRVSVRTFTGEKISEAQIDTLLRAAMAAPSAINKQPWAFIVVDDQDLIARLGEALPYSRCSNHPAVAIIPCGDLSKAIEGEMGAFWINDVSAATENLLLAAHAMGLGAVWTGLHPDMNRATMVQQMLGLPDHIIPLCVVPVGVPAEQPDIKDKYIPENIHHNGW
;
A
#
# COMPACT_ATOMS: atom_id res chain seq x y z
N MET A 1 16.01 3.54 82.90
CA MET A 1 16.83 3.37 81.73
C MET A 1 16.42 2.07 81.07
N LYS A 2 15.69 2.07 80.04
CA LYS A 2 15.26 1.01 79.08
C LYS A 2 13.86 1.36 78.55
N ARG A 3 13.82 1.85 77.38
CA ARG A 3 12.72 1.70 76.35
C ARG A 3 12.83 2.83 75.32
N LEU A 4 13.56 2.54 74.28
CA LEU A 4 13.43 3.25 72.99
C LEU A 4 14.22 2.45 71.96
N LEU A 5 13.60 1.46 71.41
CA LEU A 5 14.05 0.83 70.12
C LEU A 5 12.94 -0.14 69.69
N THR A 6 11.96 0.35 68.90
CA THR A 6 11.17 -0.46 67.99
C THR A 6 10.12 0.45 67.35
N LEU A 7 10.50 1.10 66.28
CA LEU A 7 9.55 1.68 65.29
C LEU A 7 10.36 2.22 64.08
N ALA A 8 10.89 1.31 63.29
CA ALA A 8 11.44 1.65 61.97
C ALA A 8 11.61 0.39 61.13
N LEU A 9 10.52 -0.28 60.80
CA LEU A 9 10.53 -1.34 59.74
C LEU A 9 9.12 -1.64 59.24
N ALA A 10 8.46 -0.67 58.62
CA ALA A 10 7.20 -0.93 57.92
C ALA A 10 6.88 0.15 56.85
N ALA A 11 7.85 0.51 56.01
CA ALA A 11 7.62 1.46 54.93
C ALA A 11 8.49 1.20 53.69
N MET A 12 8.62 -0.05 53.28
CA MET A 12 9.37 -0.40 52.05
C MET A 12 8.86 -1.65 51.34
N ILE A 13 7.55 -1.77 51.08
CA ILE A 13 7.03 -2.85 50.22
C ILE A 13 5.78 -2.35 49.44
N ILE A 14 5.72 -1.13 48.97
CA ILE A 14 4.63 -0.71 48.07
C ILE A 14 5.14 -0.04 46.77
N ALA A 15 6.43 0.00 46.51
CA ALA A 15 6.97 0.63 45.31
C ALA A 15 7.33 -0.36 44.15
N GLY A 16 7.05 -1.64 44.32
CA GLY A 16 7.51 -2.70 43.36
C GLY A 16 6.49 -3.21 42.33
N CYS A 17 5.23 -2.86 42.40
CA CYS A 17 4.19 -3.49 41.57
C CYS A 17 3.60 -2.62 40.42
N VAL A 18 3.98 -1.35 40.34
CA VAL A 18 3.39 -0.45 39.30
C VAL A 18 4.20 -0.38 38.00
N ASN A 19 5.43 -0.86 37.96
CA ASN A 19 6.33 -0.65 36.81
C ASN A 19 6.55 -1.88 35.90
N LYS A 20 6.06 -3.08 36.25
CA LYS A 20 6.22 -4.26 35.38
C LYS A 20 5.32 -4.23 34.15
N GLY A 21 4.07 -3.81 34.28
CA GLY A 21 3.11 -3.83 33.17
C GLY A 21 3.40 -2.81 32.05
N GLN A 22 4.05 -1.68 32.37
CA GLN A 22 4.43 -0.70 31.35
C GLN A 22 5.71 -1.10 30.60
N GLY A 23 6.65 -1.75 31.28
CA GLY A 23 7.87 -2.28 30.66
C GLY A 23 7.59 -3.41 29.68
N ASP A 24 6.72 -4.34 30.04
CA ASP A 24 6.35 -5.49 29.21
C ASP A 24 5.55 -5.05 27.98
N LYS A 25 4.67 -4.06 28.10
CA LYS A 25 3.91 -3.50 26.98
C LYS A 25 4.83 -2.76 25.99
N ALA A 26 5.71 -1.91 26.47
CA ALA A 26 6.67 -1.19 25.63
C ALA A 26 7.68 -2.12 24.93
N GLN A 27 8.04 -3.24 25.54
CA GLN A 27 8.86 -4.28 24.96
C GLN A 27 8.10 -5.06 23.87
N SER A 28 6.84 -5.43 24.14
CA SER A 28 5.94 -6.06 23.16
C SER A 28 5.69 -5.16 21.95
N ASP A 29 5.41 -3.88 22.15
CA ASP A 29 5.19 -2.92 21.07
C ASP A 29 6.44 -2.75 20.20
N LYS A 30 7.64 -2.71 20.80
CA LYS A 30 8.91 -2.69 20.07
C LYS A 30 9.16 -3.97 19.27
N GLU A 31 8.72 -5.11 19.76
CA GLU A 31 8.90 -6.41 19.09
C GLU A 31 7.93 -6.56 17.92
N VAL A 32 6.68 -6.12 18.07
CA VAL A 32 5.70 -6.04 16.96
C VAL A 32 6.21 -5.14 15.84
N MET A 33 6.79 -3.99 16.18
CA MET A 33 7.37 -3.06 15.21
C MET A 33 8.62 -3.59 14.51
N LYS A 34 9.25 -4.67 15.00
CA LYS A 34 10.35 -5.36 14.28
C LYS A 34 9.87 -6.39 13.26
N ASN A 35 8.58 -6.71 13.23
CA ASN A 35 8.03 -7.62 12.23
C ASN A 35 8.20 -7.02 10.84
N GLN A 36 8.82 -7.77 9.94
CA GLN A 36 9.19 -7.28 8.61
C GLN A 36 7.97 -6.88 7.77
N ALA A 37 6.84 -7.56 7.92
CA ALA A 37 5.61 -7.20 7.23
C ALA A 37 5.06 -5.85 7.72
N ILE A 38 5.06 -5.64 9.04
CA ILE A 38 4.64 -4.36 9.63
C ILE A 38 5.58 -3.24 9.21
N GLN A 39 6.90 -3.47 9.26
CA GLN A 39 7.88 -2.47 8.80
C GLN A 39 7.65 -2.10 7.34
N ASN A 40 7.43 -3.09 6.46
CA ASN A 40 7.18 -2.84 5.04
C ASN A 40 5.95 -1.95 4.83
N ILE A 41 4.87 -2.18 5.58
CA ILE A 41 3.66 -1.35 5.53
C ILE A 41 3.96 0.07 6.02
N MET A 42 4.64 0.21 7.16
CA MET A 42 4.87 1.51 7.81
C MET A 42 5.90 2.38 7.07
N THR A 43 6.83 1.76 6.34
CA THR A 43 7.92 2.47 5.65
C THR A 43 7.66 2.70 4.16
N ARG A 44 6.63 2.07 3.58
CA ARG A 44 6.30 2.30 2.18
C ARG A 44 6.02 3.78 1.88
N VAL A 45 6.70 4.27 0.88
CA VAL A 45 6.54 5.64 0.36
C VAL A 45 6.17 5.63 -1.12
N SER A 46 5.57 6.70 -1.60
CA SER A 46 5.29 6.90 -3.03
C SER A 46 6.52 7.48 -3.72
N VAL A 47 7.16 6.67 -4.54
CA VAL A 47 8.31 7.07 -5.38
C VAL A 47 7.79 7.57 -6.71
N ARG A 48 8.26 8.74 -7.16
CA ARG A 48 7.74 9.45 -8.34
C ARG A 48 8.79 9.72 -9.41
N THR A 49 10.04 9.37 -9.14
CA THR A 49 11.17 9.53 -10.07
C THR A 49 12.00 8.26 -10.09
N PHE A 50 12.33 7.77 -11.27
CA PHE A 50 12.96 6.48 -11.48
C PHE A 50 14.24 6.64 -12.29
N THR A 51 15.14 5.64 -12.23
CA THR A 51 16.42 5.67 -12.93
C THR A 51 16.32 5.33 -14.42
N GLY A 52 15.22 4.73 -14.85
CA GLY A 52 15.07 4.16 -16.20
C GLY A 52 15.68 2.76 -16.35
N GLU A 53 16.30 2.22 -15.29
CA GLU A 53 16.81 0.84 -15.31
C GLU A 53 15.67 -0.15 -15.47
N LYS A 54 15.89 -1.19 -16.29
CA LYS A 54 14.91 -2.26 -16.49
C LYS A 54 14.79 -3.11 -15.24
N ILE A 55 13.58 -3.56 -14.98
CA ILE A 55 13.31 -4.62 -14.00
C ILE A 55 13.09 -5.94 -14.73
N SER A 56 13.33 -7.06 -14.04
CA SER A 56 13.22 -8.38 -14.65
C SER A 56 11.77 -8.84 -14.77
N GLU A 57 11.47 -9.73 -15.69
CA GLU A 57 10.16 -10.40 -15.81
C GLU A 57 9.76 -11.11 -14.51
N ALA A 58 10.71 -11.72 -13.79
CA ALA A 58 10.48 -12.36 -12.51
C ALA A 58 10.03 -11.35 -11.43
N GLN A 59 10.52 -10.11 -11.47
CA GLN A 59 10.07 -9.04 -10.58
C GLN A 59 8.65 -8.62 -10.94
N ILE A 60 8.33 -8.46 -12.22
CA ILE A 60 6.96 -8.15 -12.70
C ILE A 60 5.99 -9.26 -12.28
N ASP A 61 6.34 -10.53 -12.52
CA ASP A 61 5.51 -11.68 -12.11
C ASP A 61 5.26 -11.69 -10.60
N THR A 62 6.28 -11.38 -9.79
CA THR A 62 6.15 -11.29 -8.33
C THR A 62 5.18 -10.18 -7.92
N LEU A 63 5.24 -9.01 -8.55
CA LEU A 63 4.31 -7.91 -8.31
C LEU A 63 2.85 -8.31 -8.62
N LEU A 64 2.64 -8.97 -9.76
CA LEU A 64 1.32 -9.42 -10.18
C LEU A 64 0.76 -10.52 -9.27
N ARG A 65 1.59 -11.47 -8.85
CA ARG A 65 1.20 -12.50 -7.86
C ARG A 65 0.81 -11.89 -6.53
N ALA A 66 1.57 -10.92 -6.05
CA ALA A 66 1.24 -10.20 -4.82
C ALA A 66 -0.09 -9.46 -4.94
N ALA A 67 -0.32 -8.77 -6.07
CA ALA A 67 -1.58 -8.11 -6.35
C ALA A 67 -2.76 -9.09 -6.32
N MET A 68 -2.64 -10.22 -7.02
CA MET A 68 -3.70 -11.24 -7.11
C MET A 68 -3.90 -12.03 -5.80
N ALA A 69 -3.01 -11.89 -4.81
CA ALA A 69 -3.20 -12.46 -3.47
C ALA A 69 -4.13 -11.62 -2.58
N ALA A 70 -4.64 -10.49 -3.06
CA ALA A 70 -5.57 -9.65 -2.33
C ALA A 70 -6.93 -10.36 -2.11
N PRO A 71 -7.65 -10.03 -1.04
CA PRO A 71 -9.04 -10.46 -0.90
C PRO A 71 -9.94 -9.75 -1.92
N SER A 72 -11.06 -10.37 -2.26
CA SER A 72 -12.11 -9.74 -3.06
C SER A 72 -13.50 -10.13 -2.55
N ALA A 73 -14.50 -9.30 -2.83
CA ALA A 73 -15.88 -9.55 -2.43
C ALA A 73 -16.34 -10.92 -2.94
N ILE A 74 -16.74 -11.79 -1.99
CA ILE A 74 -17.09 -13.21 -2.23
C ILE A 74 -16.11 -13.98 -3.14
N ASN A 75 -14.84 -13.58 -3.11
CA ASN A 75 -13.76 -14.15 -3.92
C ASN A 75 -14.00 -14.09 -5.45
N LYS A 76 -14.64 -13.03 -5.92
CA LYS A 76 -14.94 -12.83 -7.36
C LYS A 76 -13.70 -12.54 -8.18
N GLN A 77 -12.66 -11.95 -7.58
CA GLN A 77 -11.40 -11.59 -8.25
C GLN A 77 -11.62 -10.80 -9.55
N PRO A 78 -12.41 -9.70 -9.49
CA PRO A 78 -12.81 -8.95 -10.68
C PRO A 78 -11.72 -7.97 -11.11
N TRP A 79 -10.52 -8.45 -11.27
CA TRP A 79 -9.36 -7.67 -11.70
C TRP A 79 -8.77 -8.17 -13.00
N ALA A 80 -8.19 -7.24 -13.73
CA ALA A 80 -7.24 -7.45 -14.81
C ALA A 80 -6.06 -6.51 -14.62
N PHE A 81 -4.89 -6.87 -15.10
CA PHE A 81 -3.69 -6.06 -15.02
C PHE A 81 -3.09 -5.92 -16.41
N ILE A 82 -2.91 -4.69 -16.87
CA ILE A 82 -2.18 -4.41 -18.09
C ILE A 82 -0.77 -4.01 -17.71
N VAL A 83 0.23 -4.71 -18.24
CA VAL A 83 1.65 -4.37 -18.09
C VAL A 83 2.09 -3.67 -19.37
N VAL A 84 2.58 -2.45 -19.22
CA VAL A 84 3.15 -1.67 -20.30
C VAL A 84 4.65 -1.56 -20.03
N ASP A 85 5.47 -2.22 -20.84
CA ASP A 85 6.93 -2.21 -20.82
C ASP A 85 7.52 -1.55 -22.08
N ASP A 86 6.67 -1.24 -23.06
CA ASP A 86 7.02 -0.44 -24.23
C ASP A 86 7.22 1.03 -23.81
N GLN A 87 8.44 1.52 -23.95
CA GLN A 87 8.84 2.85 -23.49
C GLN A 87 8.15 3.99 -24.27
N ASP A 88 7.82 3.78 -25.55
CA ASP A 88 7.08 4.77 -26.35
C ASP A 88 5.65 4.87 -25.87
N LEU A 89 5.03 3.74 -25.53
CA LEU A 89 3.68 3.74 -24.96
C LEU A 89 3.66 4.33 -23.53
N ILE A 90 4.68 4.06 -22.71
CA ILE A 90 4.86 4.71 -21.40
C ILE A 90 4.99 6.23 -21.56
N ALA A 91 5.78 6.70 -22.52
CA ALA A 91 5.93 8.13 -22.79
C ALA A 91 4.58 8.77 -23.21
N ARG A 92 3.83 8.11 -24.08
CA ARG A 92 2.48 8.56 -24.50
C ARG A 92 1.48 8.61 -23.33
N LEU A 93 1.55 7.65 -22.41
CA LEU A 93 0.77 7.69 -21.15
C LEU A 93 1.17 8.91 -20.32
N GLY A 94 2.46 9.22 -20.25
CA GLY A 94 2.98 10.40 -19.54
C GLY A 94 2.51 11.74 -20.13
N GLU A 95 2.47 11.84 -21.45
CA GLU A 95 1.97 13.02 -22.17
C GLU A 95 0.45 13.22 -21.96
N ALA A 96 -0.31 12.13 -22.10
CA ALA A 96 -1.77 12.16 -21.94
C ALA A 96 -2.20 12.37 -20.47
N LEU A 97 -1.40 11.89 -19.54
CA LEU A 97 -1.64 11.93 -18.09
C LEU A 97 -0.43 12.52 -17.35
N PRO A 98 -0.25 13.85 -17.33
CA PRO A 98 0.95 14.48 -16.75
C PRO A 98 1.20 14.11 -15.28
N TYR A 99 0.15 13.73 -14.54
CA TYR A 99 0.26 13.33 -13.13
C TYR A 99 0.56 11.84 -12.95
N SER A 100 0.57 11.03 -14.03
CA SER A 100 0.82 9.58 -13.96
C SER A 100 2.25 9.23 -13.53
N ARG A 101 3.20 10.19 -13.67
CA ARG A 101 4.64 9.98 -13.46
C ARG A 101 5.30 9.02 -14.47
N CYS A 102 4.58 8.65 -15.51
CA CYS A 102 5.15 7.85 -16.60
C CYS A 102 6.26 8.59 -17.37
N SER A 103 6.24 9.92 -17.40
CA SER A 103 7.33 10.73 -17.95
C SER A 103 8.61 10.76 -17.09
N ASN A 104 8.61 10.13 -15.92
CA ASN A 104 9.74 10.16 -14.98
C ASN A 104 10.56 8.87 -15.02
N HIS A 105 10.67 8.26 -16.20
CA HIS A 105 11.51 7.10 -16.53
C HIS A 105 11.24 5.83 -15.72
N PRO A 106 9.99 5.38 -15.49
CA PRO A 106 9.75 4.09 -14.88
C PRO A 106 10.19 2.95 -15.81
N ALA A 107 10.49 1.79 -15.24
CA ALA A 107 10.81 0.60 -16.01
C ALA A 107 9.56 0.05 -16.71
N VAL A 108 8.41 0.07 -16.01
CA VAL A 108 7.10 -0.36 -16.51
C VAL A 108 6.00 0.50 -15.94
N ALA A 109 4.83 0.52 -16.58
CA ALA A 109 3.59 1.01 -16.01
C ALA A 109 2.60 -0.16 -15.89
N ILE A 110 2.12 -0.44 -14.68
CA ILE A 110 1.09 -1.44 -14.45
C ILE A 110 -0.24 -0.71 -14.28
N ILE A 111 -1.27 -1.14 -14.99
CA ILE A 111 -2.60 -0.56 -14.95
C ILE A 111 -3.57 -1.59 -14.36
N PRO A 112 -3.84 -1.54 -13.03
CA PRO A 112 -4.90 -2.33 -12.42
C PRO A 112 -6.26 -1.87 -12.93
N CYS A 113 -7.06 -2.85 -13.39
CA CYS A 113 -8.38 -2.63 -13.99
C CYS A 113 -9.42 -3.48 -13.28
N GLY A 114 -10.65 -2.98 -13.20
CA GLY A 114 -11.82 -3.81 -12.92
C GLY A 114 -12.26 -4.54 -14.17
N ASP A 115 -12.49 -5.84 -14.05
CA ASP A 115 -13.17 -6.67 -15.05
C ASP A 115 -14.63 -6.81 -14.63
N LEU A 116 -15.48 -5.96 -15.19
CA LEU A 116 -16.90 -5.90 -14.81
C LEU A 116 -17.66 -7.18 -15.18
N SER A 117 -17.14 -8.00 -16.10
CA SER A 117 -17.73 -9.29 -16.44
C SER A 117 -17.63 -10.32 -15.31
N LYS A 118 -16.69 -10.10 -14.36
CA LYS A 118 -16.47 -10.94 -13.18
C LYS A 118 -17.02 -10.31 -11.90
N ALA A 119 -17.38 -9.03 -11.92
CA ALA A 119 -17.88 -8.33 -10.76
C ALA A 119 -19.22 -8.94 -10.25
N ILE A 120 -19.62 -8.57 -9.05
CA ILE A 120 -20.94 -8.93 -8.53
C ILE A 120 -21.98 -8.18 -9.35
N GLU A 121 -23.10 -8.82 -9.65
CA GLU A 121 -24.20 -8.20 -10.39
C GLU A 121 -24.95 -7.15 -9.55
N GLY A 122 -25.56 -6.17 -10.22
CA GLY A 122 -26.37 -5.13 -9.60
C GLY A 122 -25.58 -4.10 -8.81
N GLU A 123 -26.19 -3.51 -7.80
CA GLU A 123 -25.61 -2.41 -6.99
C GLU A 123 -24.30 -2.80 -6.31
N MET A 124 -24.15 -4.06 -5.92
CA MET A 124 -22.93 -4.58 -5.30
C MET A 124 -21.77 -4.71 -6.29
N GLY A 125 -22.03 -4.52 -7.57
CA GLY A 125 -20.99 -4.51 -8.59
C GLY A 125 -19.88 -3.51 -8.29
N ALA A 126 -20.19 -2.37 -7.66
CA ALA A 126 -19.23 -1.34 -7.28
C ALA A 126 -18.09 -1.85 -6.36
N PHE A 127 -18.22 -3.00 -5.72
CA PHE A 127 -17.15 -3.60 -4.91
C PHE A 127 -15.87 -3.91 -5.73
N TRP A 128 -15.95 -3.98 -7.05
CA TRP A 128 -14.75 -4.12 -7.87
C TRP A 128 -13.70 -3.04 -7.58
N ILE A 129 -14.15 -1.83 -7.20
CA ILE A 129 -13.24 -0.72 -6.86
C ILE A 129 -12.43 -1.08 -5.60
N ASN A 130 -13.09 -1.62 -4.57
CA ASN A 130 -12.44 -2.06 -3.34
C ASN A 130 -11.48 -3.21 -3.61
N ASP A 131 -11.92 -4.20 -4.41
CA ASP A 131 -11.16 -5.39 -4.74
C ASP A 131 -9.87 -5.04 -5.49
N VAL A 132 -9.97 -4.22 -6.55
CA VAL A 132 -8.81 -3.77 -7.33
C VAL A 132 -7.92 -2.82 -6.51
N SER A 133 -8.50 -2.04 -5.59
CA SER A 133 -7.74 -1.19 -4.67
C SER A 133 -6.89 -2.02 -3.70
N ALA A 134 -7.46 -3.09 -3.13
CA ALA A 134 -6.71 -4.02 -2.28
C ALA A 134 -5.57 -4.69 -3.05
N ALA A 135 -5.83 -5.14 -4.28
CA ALA A 135 -4.82 -5.71 -5.16
C ALA A 135 -3.71 -4.70 -5.50
N THR A 136 -4.08 -3.44 -5.75
CA THR A 136 -3.11 -2.37 -6.03
C THR A 136 -2.22 -2.08 -4.82
N GLU A 137 -2.77 -2.03 -3.60
CA GLU A 137 -1.94 -1.82 -2.41
C GLU A 137 -0.97 -2.98 -2.18
N ASN A 138 -1.39 -4.24 -2.39
CA ASN A 138 -0.47 -5.38 -2.36
C ASN A 138 0.68 -5.25 -3.36
N LEU A 139 0.40 -4.76 -4.59
CA LEU A 139 1.42 -4.46 -5.60
C LEU A 139 2.41 -3.41 -5.10
N LEU A 140 1.93 -2.31 -4.50
CA LEU A 140 2.77 -1.25 -3.96
C LEU A 140 3.66 -1.74 -2.81
N LEU A 141 3.11 -2.57 -1.91
CA LEU A 141 3.86 -3.18 -0.82
C LEU A 141 4.92 -4.17 -1.32
N ALA A 142 4.60 -4.96 -2.34
CA ALA A 142 5.55 -5.87 -2.97
C ALA A 142 6.69 -5.11 -3.66
N ALA A 143 6.38 -4.03 -4.39
CA ALA A 143 7.40 -3.19 -4.99
C ALA A 143 8.37 -2.64 -3.93
N HIS A 144 7.83 -2.10 -2.82
CA HIS A 144 8.64 -1.59 -1.73
C HIS A 144 9.51 -2.68 -1.08
N ALA A 145 8.95 -3.86 -0.82
CA ALA A 145 9.68 -4.99 -0.25
C ALA A 145 10.83 -5.48 -1.14
N MET A 146 10.72 -5.28 -2.46
CA MET A 146 11.73 -5.64 -3.47
C MET A 146 12.73 -4.52 -3.73
N GLY A 147 12.67 -3.39 -2.99
CA GLY A 147 13.52 -2.22 -3.21
C GLY A 147 13.15 -1.43 -4.47
N LEU A 148 11.99 -1.68 -5.07
CA LEU A 148 11.47 -0.92 -6.19
C LEU A 148 10.64 0.28 -5.72
N GLY A 149 10.64 1.32 -6.53
CA GLY A 149 9.75 2.47 -6.38
C GLY A 149 8.44 2.26 -7.12
N ALA A 150 7.34 2.73 -6.53
CA ALA A 150 6.04 2.77 -7.18
C ALA A 150 5.17 3.89 -6.61
N VAL A 151 4.16 4.32 -7.39
CA VAL A 151 3.16 5.27 -6.92
C VAL A 151 1.80 4.99 -7.55
N TRP A 152 0.74 5.12 -6.76
CA TRP A 152 -0.63 5.08 -7.23
C TRP A 152 -1.01 6.40 -7.89
N THR A 153 -1.41 6.37 -9.15
CA THR A 153 -1.96 7.54 -9.87
C THR A 153 -3.38 7.23 -10.33
N GLY A 154 -4.37 7.84 -9.67
CA GLY A 154 -5.79 7.54 -9.87
C GLY A 154 -6.29 7.92 -11.27
N LEU A 155 -7.11 7.05 -11.85
CA LEU A 155 -7.92 7.30 -13.03
C LEU A 155 -9.40 7.36 -12.63
N HIS A 156 -9.97 6.24 -12.20
CA HIS A 156 -11.31 6.21 -11.64
C HIS A 156 -11.36 6.97 -10.28
N PRO A 157 -12.41 7.72 -9.97
CA PRO A 157 -13.70 7.84 -10.67
C PRO A 157 -13.77 8.88 -11.80
N ASP A 158 -12.65 9.48 -12.22
CA ASP A 158 -12.63 10.36 -13.39
C ASP A 158 -12.73 9.52 -14.67
N MET A 159 -13.97 9.33 -15.14
CA MET A 159 -14.23 8.50 -16.32
C MET A 159 -13.61 9.04 -17.59
N ASN A 160 -13.32 10.35 -17.69
CA ASN A 160 -12.62 10.90 -18.85
C ASN A 160 -11.19 10.34 -18.93
N ARG A 161 -10.49 10.29 -17.80
CA ARG A 161 -9.14 9.71 -17.70
C ARG A 161 -9.17 8.20 -17.93
N ALA A 162 -10.11 7.50 -17.29
CA ALA A 162 -10.25 6.05 -17.43
C ALA A 162 -10.51 5.67 -18.89
N THR A 163 -11.47 6.34 -19.56
CA THR A 163 -11.80 6.10 -20.98
C THR A 163 -10.64 6.44 -21.90
N MET A 164 -9.89 7.50 -21.62
CA MET A 164 -8.69 7.86 -22.40
C MET A 164 -7.68 6.71 -22.39
N VAL A 165 -7.37 6.18 -21.20
CA VAL A 165 -6.43 5.05 -21.06
C VAL A 165 -7.00 3.79 -21.71
N GLN A 166 -8.29 3.52 -21.52
CA GLN A 166 -8.99 2.39 -22.14
C GLN A 166 -8.86 2.42 -23.68
N GLN A 167 -9.09 3.57 -24.28
CA GLN A 167 -8.95 3.76 -25.74
C GLN A 167 -7.48 3.66 -26.19
N MET A 168 -6.55 4.26 -25.46
CA MET A 168 -5.12 4.24 -25.77
C MET A 168 -4.56 2.80 -25.79
N LEU A 169 -5.05 1.95 -24.88
CA LEU A 169 -4.61 0.56 -24.71
C LEU A 169 -5.51 -0.45 -25.45
N GLY A 170 -6.58 0.00 -26.12
CA GLY A 170 -7.51 -0.88 -26.82
C GLY A 170 -8.27 -1.84 -25.92
N LEU A 171 -8.60 -1.42 -24.69
CA LEU A 171 -9.27 -2.28 -23.72
C LEU A 171 -10.76 -2.43 -24.07
N PRO A 172 -11.36 -3.63 -23.85
CA PRO A 172 -12.80 -3.82 -24.04
C PRO A 172 -13.62 -3.00 -23.03
N ASP A 173 -14.88 -2.71 -23.36
CA ASP A 173 -15.76 -1.83 -22.57
C ASP A 173 -15.94 -2.27 -21.11
N HIS A 174 -15.88 -3.57 -20.83
CA HIS A 174 -16.02 -4.12 -19.48
C HIS A 174 -14.73 -4.08 -18.65
N ILE A 175 -13.60 -3.65 -19.21
CA ILE A 175 -12.33 -3.50 -18.52
C ILE A 175 -12.11 -2.03 -18.20
N ILE A 176 -12.29 -1.66 -16.92
CA ILE A 176 -12.23 -0.27 -16.47
C ILE A 176 -10.92 -0.01 -15.72
N PRO A 177 -10.01 0.83 -16.25
CA PRO A 177 -8.78 1.20 -15.54
C PRO A 177 -9.07 1.95 -14.23
N LEU A 178 -8.54 1.43 -13.11
CA LEU A 178 -8.65 2.07 -11.80
C LEU A 178 -7.58 3.15 -11.61
N CYS A 179 -6.36 2.81 -11.96
CA CYS A 179 -5.21 3.68 -11.78
C CYS A 179 -4.06 3.28 -12.72
N VAL A 180 -3.04 4.13 -12.78
CA VAL A 180 -1.73 3.80 -13.36
C VAL A 180 -0.72 3.72 -12.23
N VAL A 181 0.06 2.66 -12.20
CA VAL A 181 1.15 2.44 -11.24
C VAL A 181 2.46 2.33 -12.01
N PRO A 182 3.21 3.44 -12.20
CA PRO A 182 4.58 3.37 -12.69
C PRO A 182 5.45 2.69 -11.63
N VAL A 183 6.31 1.78 -12.09
CA VAL A 183 7.22 0.98 -11.25
C VAL A 183 8.61 1.01 -11.85
N GLY A 184 9.64 1.09 -11.02
CA GLY A 184 11.03 1.07 -11.47
C GLY A 184 12.01 1.15 -10.31
N VAL A 185 13.30 1.19 -10.65
CA VAL A 185 14.36 1.46 -9.67
C VAL A 185 14.25 2.92 -9.24
N PRO A 186 14.13 3.21 -7.92
CA PRO A 186 13.93 4.58 -7.44
C PRO A 186 15.17 5.44 -7.68
N ALA A 187 14.98 6.64 -8.26
CA ALA A 187 16.01 7.68 -8.35
C ALA A 187 15.98 8.64 -7.16
N GLU A 188 15.00 8.49 -6.28
CA GLU A 188 14.81 9.30 -5.07
C GLU A 188 14.43 8.40 -3.90
N GLN A 189 14.68 8.87 -2.69
CA GLN A 189 14.20 8.21 -1.46
C GLN A 189 13.37 9.22 -0.65
N PRO A 190 12.06 9.27 -0.88
CA PRO A 190 11.17 10.16 -0.15
C PRO A 190 11.15 9.84 1.34
N ASP A 191 10.98 10.86 2.18
CA ASP A 191 10.88 10.69 3.62
C ASP A 191 9.65 9.85 4.00
N ILE A 192 9.85 8.97 4.99
CA ILE A 192 8.77 8.25 5.65
C ILE A 192 7.97 9.24 6.49
N LYS A 193 6.65 9.23 6.33
CA LYS A 193 5.75 10.13 7.08
C LYS A 193 4.96 9.32 8.09
N ASP A 194 4.98 9.74 9.33
CA ASP A 194 3.99 9.28 10.31
C ASP A 194 2.61 9.83 9.92
N LYS A 195 1.66 8.92 9.71
CA LYS A 195 0.28 9.24 9.32
C LYS A 195 -0.72 8.84 10.40
N TYR A 196 -0.22 8.43 11.57
CA TYR A 196 -1.08 8.04 12.69
C TYR A 196 -1.75 9.28 13.27
N ILE A 197 -3.07 9.29 13.29
CA ILE A 197 -3.90 10.37 13.82
C ILE A 197 -4.87 9.75 14.82
N PRO A 198 -4.59 9.85 16.13
CA PRO A 198 -5.43 9.23 17.17
C PRO A 198 -6.89 9.66 17.11
N GLU A 199 -7.15 10.89 16.69
CA GLU A 199 -8.49 11.49 16.57
C GLU A 199 -9.39 10.79 15.54
N ASN A 200 -8.79 10.00 14.64
CA ASN A 200 -9.55 9.19 13.68
C ASN A 200 -10.00 7.84 14.25
N ILE A 201 -9.69 7.56 15.54
CA ILE A 201 -10.01 6.28 16.17
C ILE A 201 -11.17 6.48 17.16
N HIS A 202 -12.28 5.82 16.90
CA HIS A 202 -13.47 5.85 17.74
C HIS A 202 -13.77 4.44 18.24
N HIS A 203 -14.09 4.30 19.54
CA HIS A 203 -14.38 3.01 20.16
C HIS A 203 -15.87 2.90 20.45
N ASN A 204 -16.53 1.84 19.92
CA ASN A 204 -17.94 1.51 20.16
C ASN A 204 -18.97 2.55 19.65
N GLY A 205 -18.53 3.52 18.88
CA GLY A 205 -19.35 4.57 18.30
C GLY A 205 -18.51 5.78 17.87
N TRP A 206 -19.17 6.76 17.32
CA TRP A 206 -18.52 8.03 16.92
C TRP A 206 -18.34 8.94 18.14
#